data_8d724c17e95a0bffafcf2648148eb544
#
_entry.id   8d724c17e95a0bffafcf2648148eb544
#
_cell.length_a   1.000
_cell.length_b   1.000
_cell.length_c   1.000
_cell.angle_alpha   90.00
_cell.angle_beta   90.00
_cell.angle_gamma   90.00
#
_symmetry.space_group_name_H-M   'P 1'
#
loop_
_entity.id
_entity.type
_entity.pdbx_description
1 polymer ?
#
loop_
_entity_poly.entity_id
_entity_poly.type
_entity_poly.pdbx_seq_one_letter_code
_entity_poly.pdbx_strand_id
1 'polypeptide(L)'
;PFCTVDWSTVTPTIHPGVTGEARWRTFEMGNIRVRMVEYTPGYLADHWCHKGHVLLVMEGELVTELDDGRKYVLTPGTSYQVADDINPHRSYTEGGAKLFIVD
;
A
#
# COMPACT_ATOMS: atom_id res chain seq x y z
N PRO A 1 -21.89 3.69 -10.56
CA PRO A 1 -21.99 2.83 -11.76
C PRO A 1 -20.91 1.77 -11.78
N PHE A 2 -21.19 0.67 -12.43
CA PHE A 2 -20.21 -0.38 -12.64
C PHE A 2 -19.14 0.10 -13.63
N CYS A 3 -17.85 -0.21 -13.34
CA CYS A 3 -16.77 0.06 -14.28
C CYS A 3 -15.62 -0.93 -14.11
N THR A 4 -14.75 -0.97 -15.09
CA THR A 4 -13.53 -1.76 -15.07
C THR A 4 -12.33 -0.83 -15.24
N VAL A 5 -11.17 -1.26 -14.74
CA VAL A 5 -9.92 -0.50 -14.87
C VAL A 5 -8.85 -1.40 -15.48
N ASP A 6 -8.26 -0.95 -16.57
CA ASP A 6 -7.01 -1.51 -17.07
C ASP A 6 -5.88 -0.69 -16.45
N TRP A 7 -5.21 -1.26 -15.46
CA TRP A 7 -4.19 -0.55 -14.70
C TRP A 7 -2.98 -0.14 -15.54
N SER A 8 -2.73 -0.81 -16.65
CA SER A 8 -1.65 -0.43 -17.56
C SER A 8 -1.89 0.94 -18.22
N THR A 9 -3.14 1.40 -18.29
CA THR A 9 -3.51 2.69 -18.88
C THR A 9 -3.53 3.83 -17.87
N VAL A 10 -3.40 3.55 -16.59
CA VAL A 10 -3.42 4.57 -15.52
C VAL A 10 -2.00 5.07 -15.29
N THR A 11 -1.78 6.37 -15.45
CA THR A 11 -0.48 6.99 -15.21
C THR A 11 -0.19 7.01 -13.72
N PRO A 12 0.96 6.46 -13.27
CA PRO A 12 1.30 6.48 -11.86
C PRO A 12 1.69 7.87 -11.37
N THR A 13 1.39 8.15 -10.11
CA THR A 13 1.95 9.28 -9.36
C THR A 13 3.06 8.78 -8.45
N ILE A 14 4.10 9.63 -8.26
CA ILE A 14 5.28 9.26 -7.48
C ILE A 14 5.18 9.89 -6.10
N HIS A 15 5.37 9.06 -5.07
CA HIS A 15 5.33 9.47 -3.67
C HIS A 15 6.63 9.04 -2.98
N PRO A 16 7.57 9.98 -2.74
CA PRO A 16 8.82 9.63 -2.08
C PRO A 16 8.59 9.15 -0.64
N GLY A 17 9.34 8.12 -0.23
CA GLY A 17 9.45 7.74 1.17
C GLY A 17 10.60 8.45 1.86
N VAL A 18 10.94 8.03 3.07
CA VAL A 18 12.20 8.41 3.73
C VAL A 18 13.35 7.96 2.84
N THR A 19 13.24 6.73 2.34
CA THR A 19 14.09 6.14 1.30
C THR A 19 13.19 5.50 0.25
N GLY A 20 13.65 5.40 -0.98
CA GLY A 20 12.85 4.84 -2.07
C GLY A 20 11.62 5.66 -2.40
N GLU A 21 10.77 5.10 -3.21
CA GLU A 21 9.53 5.75 -3.64
C GLU A 21 8.39 4.76 -3.80
N ALA A 22 7.16 5.25 -3.68
CA ALA A 22 5.94 4.54 -4.02
C ALA A 22 5.40 5.09 -5.33
N ARG A 23 4.94 4.20 -6.21
CA ARG A 23 4.29 4.56 -7.48
C ARG A 23 2.84 4.12 -7.38
N TRP A 24 1.93 5.10 -7.40
CA TRP A 24 0.50 4.86 -7.23
C TRP A 24 -0.23 4.98 -8.56
N ARG A 25 -0.99 3.96 -8.91
CA ARG A 25 -2.05 4.06 -9.91
C ARG A 25 -3.35 4.03 -9.14
N THR A 26 -4.14 5.09 -9.27
CA THR A 26 -5.31 5.32 -8.42
C THR A 26 -6.57 5.44 -9.25
N PHE A 27 -7.65 4.82 -8.77
CA PHE A 27 -8.99 4.98 -9.32
C PHE A 27 -9.96 5.22 -8.16
N GLU A 28 -10.76 6.27 -8.28
CA GLU A 28 -11.75 6.62 -7.27
C GLU A 28 -13.15 6.59 -7.87
N MET A 29 -14.10 6.02 -7.13
CA MET A 29 -15.50 5.97 -7.51
C MET A 29 -16.35 5.95 -6.25
N GLY A 30 -17.23 6.95 -6.10
CA GLY A 30 -18.06 7.08 -4.90
C GLY A 30 -17.17 7.20 -3.66
N ASN A 31 -17.35 6.30 -2.70
CA ASN A 31 -16.57 6.26 -1.46
C ASN A 31 -15.44 5.22 -1.48
N ILE A 32 -15.13 4.69 -2.66
CA ILE A 32 -14.10 3.67 -2.82
C ILE A 32 -12.89 4.28 -3.51
N ARG A 33 -11.70 4.09 -2.94
CA ARG A 33 -10.44 4.36 -3.60
C ARG A 33 -9.69 3.04 -3.77
N VAL A 34 -9.31 2.74 -5.01
CA VAL A 34 -8.58 1.52 -5.36
C VAL A 34 -7.23 1.92 -5.92
N ARG A 35 -6.17 1.29 -5.44
CA ARG A 35 -4.82 1.61 -5.88
C ARG A 35 -4.02 0.36 -6.22
N MET A 36 -3.32 0.41 -7.34
CA MET A 36 -2.21 -0.49 -7.64
C MET A 36 -0.93 0.26 -7.30
N VAL A 37 -0.17 -0.26 -6.33
CA VAL A 37 0.99 0.43 -5.78
C VAL A 37 2.23 -0.43 -5.96
N GLU A 38 3.31 0.21 -6.39
CA GLU A 38 4.62 -0.42 -6.48
C GLU A 38 5.58 0.35 -5.56
N TYR A 39 6.21 -0.36 -4.64
CA TYR A 39 7.29 0.16 -3.81
C TYR A 39 8.63 -0.24 -4.40
N THR A 40 9.52 0.73 -4.61
CA THR A 40 10.88 0.44 -5.05
C THR A 40 11.69 -0.24 -3.96
N PRO A 41 12.76 -0.97 -4.30
CA PRO A 41 13.66 -1.56 -3.29
C PRO A 41 14.15 -0.51 -2.30
N GLY A 42 14.08 -0.83 -1.02
CA GLY A 42 14.49 0.07 0.05
C GLY A 42 13.45 1.12 0.46
N TYR A 43 12.23 1.05 -0.06
CA TYR A 43 11.19 1.99 0.32
C TYR A 43 10.86 1.90 1.81
N LEU A 44 10.83 3.06 2.47
CA LEU A 44 10.34 3.24 3.84
C LEU A 44 9.35 4.41 3.83
N ALA A 45 8.12 4.16 4.26
CA ALA A 45 7.09 5.19 4.35
C ALA A 45 7.54 6.34 5.27
N ASP A 46 7.25 7.57 4.85
CA ASP A 46 7.70 8.79 5.53
C ASP A 46 6.77 9.24 6.67
N HIS A 47 5.67 8.54 6.90
CA HIS A 47 4.72 8.87 7.96
C HIS A 47 3.97 7.63 8.43
N TRP A 48 3.35 7.74 9.61
CA TRP A 48 2.43 6.74 10.12
C TRP A 48 1.05 6.97 9.51
N CYS A 49 0.47 5.91 8.96
CA CYS A 49 -0.86 5.97 8.34
C CYS A 49 -1.94 5.69 9.37
N HIS A 50 -2.95 6.56 9.43
CA HIS A 50 -4.12 6.40 10.29
C HIS A 50 -5.36 5.96 9.51
N LYS A 51 -5.29 5.92 8.20
CA LYS A 51 -6.38 5.55 7.32
C LYS A 51 -6.61 4.04 7.34
N GLY A 52 -7.86 3.63 7.51
CA GLY A 52 -8.26 2.24 7.35
C GLY A 52 -8.23 1.81 5.89
N HIS A 53 -7.78 0.59 5.66
CA HIS A 53 -7.77 0.01 4.31
C HIS A 53 -7.55 -1.49 4.35
N VAL A 54 -7.72 -2.09 3.17
CA VAL A 54 -7.34 -3.47 2.87
C VAL A 54 -6.14 -3.41 1.93
N LEU A 55 -5.08 -4.14 2.27
CA LEU A 55 -3.88 -4.22 1.45
C LEU A 55 -3.54 -5.68 1.18
N LEU A 56 -3.40 -6.01 -0.10
CA LEU A 56 -2.97 -7.34 -0.56
C LEU A 56 -1.60 -7.23 -1.21
N VAL A 57 -0.65 -8.05 -0.77
CA VAL A 57 0.66 -8.16 -1.42
C VAL A 57 0.53 -9.09 -2.63
N MET A 58 0.90 -8.59 -3.79
CA MET A 58 0.86 -9.34 -5.06
C MET A 58 2.23 -9.89 -5.43
N GLU A 59 3.28 -9.11 -5.23
CA GLU A 59 4.67 -9.50 -5.50
C GLU A 59 5.59 -8.90 -4.44
N GLY A 60 6.70 -9.57 -4.19
CA GLY A 60 7.72 -9.11 -3.24
C GLY A 60 7.34 -9.40 -1.80
N GLU A 61 7.98 -8.70 -0.88
CA GLU A 61 7.75 -8.86 0.55
C GLU A 61 7.60 -7.49 1.20
N LEU A 62 6.58 -7.35 2.02
CA LEU A 62 6.27 -6.13 2.74
C LEU A 62 6.36 -6.38 4.24
N VAL A 63 6.98 -5.45 4.97
CA VAL A 63 6.91 -5.44 6.43
C VAL A 63 6.06 -4.26 6.85
N THR A 64 5.02 -4.51 7.64
CA THR A 64 4.18 -3.47 8.22
C THR A 64 4.35 -3.49 9.72
N GLU A 65 4.72 -2.33 10.29
CA GLU A 65 4.84 -2.17 11.73
C GLU A 65 3.74 -1.28 12.27
N LEU A 66 3.25 -1.63 13.45
CA LEU A 66 2.28 -0.83 14.20
C LEU A 66 3.03 0.09 15.16
N ASP A 67 2.38 1.16 15.61
CA ASP A 67 2.98 2.12 16.51
C ASP A 67 3.29 1.56 17.90
N ASP A 68 2.72 0.41 18.27
CA ASP A 68 3.03 -0.32 19.50
C ASP A 68 4.25 -1.26 19.36
N GLY A 69 4.90 -1.30 18.21
CA GLY A 69 6.10 -2.09 17.96
C GLY A 69 5.86 -3.45 17.33
N ARG A 70 4.62 -3.90 17.18
CA ARG A 70 4.34 -5.16 16.47
C ARG A 70 4.69 -5.03 15.00
N LYS A 71 5.26 -6.09 14.43
CA LYS A 71 5.63 -6.15 13.01
C LYS A 71 5.03 -7.39 12.37
N TYR A 72 4.59 -7.22 11.13
CA TYR A 72 4.03 -8.28 10.33
C TYR A 72 4.73 -8.35 8.99
N VAL A 73 5.18 -9.54 8.62
CA VAL A 73 5.79 -9.80 7.32
C VAL A 73 4.72 -10.36 6.39
N LEU A 74 4.50 -9.70 5.27
CA LEU A 74 3.52 -10.11 4.27
C LEU A 74 4.22 -10.57 3.01
N THR A 75 3.89 -11.77 2.59
CA THR A 75 4.38 -12.41 1.36
C THR A 75 3.27 -12.41 0.30
N PRO A 76 3.58 -12.71 -0.97
CA PRO A 76 2.55 -12.74 -2.01
C PRO A 76 1.35 -13.61 -1.64
N GLY A 77 0.16 -13.05 -1.83
CA GLY A 77 -1.10 -13.71 -1.49
C GLY A 77 -1.58 -13.47 -0.06
N THR A 78 -0.84 -12.71 0.74
CA THR A 78 -1.26 -12.31 2.10
C THR A 78 -1.75 -10.87 2.13
N SER A 79 -2.67 -10.59 3.03
CA SER A 79 -3.26 -9.26 3.18
C SER A 79 -3.31 -8.85 4.65
N TYR A 80 -3.39 -7.54 4.88
CA TYR A 80 -3.84 -7.02 6.16
C TYR A 80 -5.07 -6.12 5.98
N GLN A 81 -5.84 -5.98 7.03
CA GLN A 81 -7.01 -5.13 7.11
C GLN A 81 -6.92 -4.31 8.38
N VAL A 82 -7.24 -3.02 8.30
CA VAL A 82 -7.23 -2.14 9.46
C VAL A 82 -8.33 -1.10 9.31
N ALA A 83 -9.04 -0.82 10.40
CA ALA A 83 -10.05 0.23 10.45
C ALA A 83 -9.40 1.60 10.67
N ASP A 84 -10.14 2.67 10.36
CA ASP A 84 -9.67 4.05 10.56
C ASP A 84 -9.29 4.29 12.04
N ASP A 85 -8.16 4.94 12.27
CA ASP A 85 -7.68 5.44 13.56
C ASP A 85 -7.51 4.40 14.69
N ILE A 86 -7.51 3.11 14.36
CA ILE A 86 -7.38 2.05 15.37
C ILE A 86 -5.92 1.68 15.58
N ASN A 87 -5.20 1.39 14.49
CA ASN A 87 -3.80 0.96 14.57
C ASN A 87 -2.98 1.76 13.57
N PRO A 88 -2.37 2.89 13.97
CA PRO A 88 -1.42 3.58 13.12
C PRO A 88 -0.32 2.62 12.68
N HIS A 89 0.01 2.66 11.39
CA HIS A 89 0.91 1.69 10.80
C HIS A 89 1.81 2.34 9.75
N ARG A 90 2.95 1.70 9.51
CA ARG A 90 3.95 2.13 8.55
C ARG A 90 4.58 0.92 7.90
N SER A 91 4.83 0.97 6.60
CA SER A 91 5.37 -0.16 5.86
C SER A 91 6.70 0.16 5.21
N TYR A 92 7.51 -0.89 5.01
CA TYR A 92 8.75 -0.81 4.27
C TYR A 92 8.99 -2.14 3.54
N THR A 93 9.90 -2.09 2.57
CA THR A 93 10.32 -3.27 1.82
C THR A 93 11.80 -3.16 1.50
N GLU A 94 12.54 -4.27 1.56
CA GLU A 94 13.94 -4.29 1.16
C GLU A 94 14.08 -4.48 -0.36
N GLY A 95 13.37 -5.45 -0.92
CA GLY A 95 13.52 -5.86 -2.31
C GLY A 95 12.49 -5.30 -3.27
N GLY A 96 11.57 -4.49 -2.79
CA GLY A 96 10.44 -4.02 -3.57
C GLY A 96 9.19 -4.86 -3.36
N ALA A 97 8.03 -4.27 -3.65
CA ALA A 97 6.75 -4.96 -3.51
C ALA A 97 5.72 -4.35 -4.45
N LYS A 98 4.76 -5.17 -4.87
CA LYS A 98 3.57 -4.72 -5.61
C LYS A 98 2.34 -5.06 -4.78
N LEU A 99 1.47 -4.08 -4.62
CA LEU A 99 0.35 -4.10 -3.68
C LEU A 99 -0.95 -3.71 -4.38
N PHE A 100 -2.05 -4.26 -3.88
CA PHE A 100 -3.40 -3.82 -4.22
C PHE A 100 -4.05 -3.29 -2.95
N ILE A 101 -4.50 -2.04 -2.97
CA ILE A 101 -5.01 -1.35 -1.78
C ILE A 101 -6.41 -0.82 -2.06
N VAL A 102 -7.34 -1.08 -1.14
CA VAL A 102 -8.70 -0.56 -1.19
C VAL A 102 -8.99 0.21 0.10
N ASP A 103 -9.43 1.46 -0.05
CA ASP A 103 -9.82 2.29 1.09
C ASP A 103 -10.90 3.32 0.77
#